data_33d6017195b7a95972bd5153e5f87c83
#
_entry.id   33d6017195b7a95972bd5153e5f87c83
#
_cell.length_a   1.000
_cell.length_b   1.000
_cell.length_c   1.000
_cell.angle_alpha   90.00
_cell.angle_beta   90.00
_cell.angle_gamma   90.00
#
_symmetry.space_group_name_H-M   'P 1'
#
loop_
_entity.id
_entity.type
_entity.pdbx_description
1 polymer ?
#
loop_
_entity_poly.entity_id
_entity_poly.type
_entity_poly.pdbx_seq_one_letter_code
_entity_poly.pdbx_strand_id
1 'polypeptide(L)'
;MALQNMIPTQGDERGKVISYGSCQFPTLGFVVDRYLRVRNFVPEPFWYIKVAHTKDKIDVKFNWRRGHLFDRMAVIIIFERCLLAKTAKVIKMAKKPTKKWKPLPLTTVELQKNGSRFLRMTSQEVMKVAEDLYTKGWISYPRTETDQFDRGMDLRALVARQTQDNAWGQFAQSLMDGGFKQPRDGRNNDKAHPPIHPVNYVASTQLNQNEKRVYEFVVRRFLACCSEDAVGEATDIEIDYGGEFFHAHGLTVIARNYLNVYPYDKWVSSQELPQYTVGETFEPTEANTHDGQTSAPAYLTEPELIALMDANGIGTDATMAEHIAKVQEREYVIARPKGGSGAPANNDNGGGRGRGRGRGGARGGRGGRGGRGGAAAQNGGGGTVGIQEFIPTTLGVALIEGYDNVGIETSLSKPFLRKEVGACSCCGVGAGRCQNQALANTLDRWKFR
;
A
#
# COMPACT_ATOMS: atom_id res chain seq x y z
N MET A 1 -17.04 1.19 -31.07
CA MET A 1 -18.30 0.69 -31.67
C MET A 1 -18.37 -0.84 -31.71
N ALA A 2 -17.35 -1.58 -32.12
CA ALA A 2 -17.44 -3.05 -32.21
C ALA A 2 -17.77 -3.76 -30.88
N LEU A 3 -17.14 -3.38 -29.76
CA LEU A 3 -17.42 -3.97 -28.43
C LEU A 3 -18.81 -3.66 -27.89
N GLN A 4 -19.39 -2.52 -28.26
CA GLN A 4 -20.72 -2.10 -27.83
C GLN A 4 -21.84 -2.98 -28.39
N ASN A 5 -21.60 -3.58 -29.58
CA ASN A 5 -22.53 -4.48 -30.24
C ASN A 5 -22.43 -5.94 -29.75
N MET A 6 -21.38 -6.28 -28.97
CA MET A 6 -21.15 -7.62 -28.45
C MET A 6 -21.67 -7.84 -27.02
N ILE A 7 -22.06 -6.77 -26.32
CA ILE A 7 -22.59 -6.87 -24.97
C ILE A 7 -24.13 -6.85 -25.05
N PRO A 8 -24.82 -7.93 -24.61
CA PRO A 8 -26.27 -7.93 -24.57
C PRO A 8 -26.76 -6.90 -23.54
N THR A 9 -27.33 -5.81 -24.02
CA THR A 9 -27.99 -4.82 -23.16
C THR A 9 -29.39 -5.32 -22.82
N GLN A 10 -29.58 -5.81 -21.60
CA GLN A 10 -30.89 -6.05 -21.03
C GLN A 10 -31.38 -4.76 -20.36
N GLY A 11 -32.49 -4.19 -20.88
CA GLY A 11 -33.23 -3.09 -20.27
C GLY A 11 -32.66 -1.70 -20.56
N ASP A 12 -33.14 -0.71 -19.86
CA ASP A 12 -33.04 0.75 -20.04
C ASP A 12 -31.62 1.38 -20.11
N GLU A 13 -30.58 0.58 -20.32
CA GLU A 13 -29.17 1.00 -20.39
C GLU A 13 -28.68 1.44 -21.80
N ARG A 14 -29.61 1.73 -22.71
CA ARG A 14 -29.30 2.13 -24.11
C ARG A 14 -28.60 3.49 -24.24
N GLY A 15 -27.83 3.92 -23.28
CA GLY A 15 -27.09 5.19 -23.34
C GLY A 15 -25.68 5.16 -22.78
N LYS A 16 -25.26 4.10 -22.11
CA LYS A 16 -23.90 4.03 -21.54
C LYS A 16 -22.89 3.65 -22.63
N VAL A 17 -22.13 4.62 -23.10
CA VAL A 17 -21.01 4.41 -24.04
C VAL A 17 -19.84 3.79 -23.33
N ILE A 18 -19.42 2.60 -23.78
CA ILE A 18 -18.15 2.01 -23.34
C ILE A 18 -17.04 2.68 -24.15
N SER A 19 -16.34 3.60 -23.54
CA SER A 19 -15.21 4.30 -24.16
C SER A 19 -13.88 3.73 -23.68
N TYR A 20 -12.95 3.55 -24.61
CA TYR A 20 -11.57 3.20 -24.28
C TYR A 20 -10.85 4.37 -23.62
N GLY A 21 -10.04 4.08 -22.61
CA GLY A 21 -9.15 5.06 -21.98
C GLY A 21 -7.78 4.45 -21.76
N SER A 22 -6.75 5.06 -22.35
CA SER A 22 -5.37 4.55 -22.35
C SER A 22 -4.73 4.37 -20.98
N CYS A 23 -5.28 5.00 -19.94
CA CYS A 23 -4.85 4.81 -18.55
C CYS A 23 -5.87 4.00 -17.74
N GLN A 24 -7.17 4.12 -18.06
CA GLN A 24 -8.24 3.47 -17.30
C GLN A 24 -8.22 1.94 -17.46
N PHE A 25 -8.00 1.45 -18.70
CA PHE A 25 -7.97 0.01 -18.94
C PHE A 25 -6.75 -0.69 -18.33
N PRO A 26 -5.52 -0.15 -18.40
CA PRO A 26 -4.41 -0.70 -17.63
C PRO A 26 -4.64 -0.64 -16.10
N THR A 27 -5.27 0.42 -15.58
CA THR A 27 -5.66 0.50 -14.16
C THR A 27 -6.62 -0.63 -13.79
N LEU A 28 -7.65 -0.87 -14.61
CA LEU A 28 -8.56 -2.02 -14.45
C LEU A 28 -7.82 -3.35 -14.58
N GLY A 29 -6.90 -3.45 -15.54
CA GLY A 29 -6.08 -4.64 -15.77
C GLY A 29 -5.31 -5.10 -14.54
N PHE A 30 -4.69 -4.17 -13.78
CA PHE A 30 -4.03 -4.51 -12.52
C PHE A 30 -4.98 -5.11 -11.48
N VAL A 31 -6.19 -4.58 -11.37
CA VAL A 31 -7.20 -5.07 -10.43
C VAL A 31 -7.67 -6.47 -10.84
N VAL A 32 -7.96 -6.68 -12.13
CA VAL A 32 -8.39 -7.98 -12.67
C VAL A 32 -7.28 -9.02 -12.55
N ASP A 33 -6.03 -8.71 -12.89
CA ASP A 33 -4.90 -9.62 -12.76
C ASP A 33 -4.74 -10.10 -11.29
N ARG A 34 -4.83 -9.18 -10.33
CA ARG A 34 -4.76 -9.54 -8.90
C ARG A 34 -5.95 -10.38 -8.47
N TYR A 35 -7.15 -10.04 -8.92
CA TYR A 35 -8.37 -10.80 -8.63
C TYR A 35 -8.28 -12.24 -9.13
N LEU A 36 -7.81 -12.44 -10.37
CA LEU A 36 -7.65 -13.76 -10.94
C LEU A 36 -6.58 -14.58 -10.19
N ARG A 37 -5.47 -13.95 -9.77
CA ARG A 37 -4.46 -14.61 -8.90
C ARG A 37 -5.02 -15.06 -7.57
N VAL A 38 -5.92 -14.27 -6.97
CA VAL A 38 -6.59 -14.65 -5.72
C VAL A 38 -7.58 -15.77 -5.95
N ARG A 39 -8.39 -15.68 -7.00
CA ARG A 39 -9.45 -16.65 -7.32
C ARG A 39 -8.90 -18.01 -7.73
N ASN A 40 -7.83 -18.03 -8.51
CA ASN A 40 -7.23 -19.25 -9.05
C ASN A 40 -6.11 -19.79 -8.16
N PHE A 41 -5.92 -19.23 -6.99
CA PHE A 41 -4.89 -19.69 -6.06
C PHE A 41 -5.26 -21.03 -5.46
N VAL A 42 -4.32 -21.97 -5.52
CA VAL A 42 -4.44 -23.28 -4.89
C VAL A 42 -3.49 -23.31 -3.70
N PRO A 43 -4.01 -23.45 -2.45
CA PRO A 43 -3.16 -23.55 -1.27
C PRO A 43 -2.34 -24.85 -1.29
N GLU A 44 -1.05 -24.74 -0.99
CA GLU A 44 -0.14 -25.86 -0.86
C GLU A 44 0.32 -25.99 0.59
N PRO A 45 0.32 -27.20 1.19
CA PRO A 45 0.84 -27.41 2.53
C PRO A 45 2.37 -27.33 2.53
N PHE A 46 2.94 -26.78 3.59
CA PHE A 46 4.38 -26.74 3.81
C PHE A 46 4.73 -27.03 5.27
N TRP A 47 5.96 -27.44 5.52
CA TRP A 47 6.46 -27.78 6.85
C TRP A 47 7.77 -27.05 7.12
N TYR A 48 8.01 -26.73 8.38
CA TYR A 48 9.22 -26.06 8.83
C TYR A 48 9.60 -26.46 10.25
N ILE A 49 10.86 -26.24 10.59
CA ILE A 49 11.40 -26.49 11.92
C ILE A 49 11.47 -25.15 12.66
N LYS A 50 10.96 -25.13 13.88
CA LYS A 50 11.04 -24.00 14.80
C LYS A 50 11.91 -24.40 15.97
N VAL A 51 12.90 -23.56 16.27
CA VAL A 51 13.80 -23.71 17.39
C VAL A 51 13.70 -22.47 18.27
N ALA A 52 13.63 -22.66 19.58
CA ALA A 52 13.69 -21.57 20.52
C ALA A 52 14.64 -21.92 21.68
N HIS A 53 15.27 -20.91 22.25
CA HIS A 53 16.11 -21.04 23.41
C HIS A 53 15.87 -19.89 24.38
N THR A 54 15.65 -20.22 25.64
CA THR A 54 15.48 -19.24 26.72
C THR A 54 16.82 -18.98 27.39
N LYS A 55 17.38 -17.80 27.23
CA LYS A 55 18.62 -17.37 27.86
C LYS A 55 18.37 -16.06 28.61
N ASP A 56 18.86 -15.94 29.83
CA ASP A 56 18.69 -14.75 30.67
C ASP A 56 17.20 -14.30 30.82
N LYS A 57 16.27 -15.26 30.85
CA LYS A 57 14.81 -15.04 30.88
C LYS A 57 14.23 -14.40 29.58
N ILE A 58 15.01 -14.41 28.51
CA ILE A 58 14.59 -13.92 27.20
C ILE A 58 14.44 -15.13 26.26
N ASP A 59 13.25 -15.24 25.66
CA ASP A 59 12.94 -16.29 24.69
C ASP A 59 13.38 -15.86 23.31
N VAL A 60 14.37 -16.53 22.76
CA VAL A 60 14.92 -16.30 21.43
C VAL A 60 14.38 -17.34 20.46
N LYS A 61 13.74 -16.88 19.40
CA LYS A 61 13.25 -17.72 18.32
C LYS A 61 14.25 -17.71 17.16
N PHE A 62 14.69 -18.91 16.78
CA PHE A 62 15.58 -19.09 15.66
C PHE A 62 14.79 -19.58 14.45
N ASN A 63 14.84 -18.82 13.38
CA ASN A 63 14.19 -19.16 12.13
C ASN A 63 15.06 -20.12 11.32
N TRP A 64 14.46 -21.15 10.77
CA TRP A 64 15.16 -22.10 9.92
C TRP A 64 15.66 -21.43 8.64
N ARG A 65 16.93 -21.64 8.27
CA ARG A 65 17.55 -21.00 7.12
C ARG A 65 16.89 -21.38 5.79
N ARG A 66 16.35 -22.59 5.70
CA ARG A 66 15.58 -23.05 4.52
C ARG A 66 14.18 -22.43 4.45
N GLY A 67 13.72 -21.77 5.50
CA GLY A 67 12.37 -21.24 5.63
C GLY A 67 11.37 -22.36 5.83
N HIS A 68 10.92 -23.01 4.76
CA HIS A 68 10.00 -24.15 4.77
C HIS A 68 10.24 -25.06 3.57
N LEU A 69 9.73 -26.29 3.64
CA LEU A 69 9.74 -27.26 2.54
C LEU A 69 8.33 -27.79 2.31
N PHE A 70 8.05 -28.17 1.08
CA PHE A 70 6.77 -28.75 0.67
C PHE A 70 6.74 -30.29 0.81
N ASP A 71 7.84 -30.90 1.22
CA ASP A 71 7.95 -32.34 1.52
C ASP A 71 8.05 -32.56 3.02
N ARG A 72 7.00 -33.17 3.60
CA ARG A 72 6.92 -33.50 5.03
C ARG A 72 8.00 -34.46 5.47
N MET A 73 8.27 -35.50 4.66
CA MET A 73 9.23 -36.54 5.04
C MET A 73 10.65 -35.99 5.09
N ALA A 74 11.00 -35.14 4.16
CA ALA A 74 12.28 -34.45 4.18
C ALA A 74 12.46 -33.62 5.46
N VAL A 75 11.42 -32.89 5.91
CA VAL A 75 11.48 -32.10 7.15
C VAL A 75 11.62 -33.02 8.38
N ILE A 76 10.90 -34.15 8.43
CA ILE A 76 10.99 -35.11 9.54
C ILE A 76 12.41 -35.70 9.63
N ILE A 77 13.00 -36.12 8.53
CA ILE A 77 14.37 -36.68 8.50
C ILE A 77 15.40 -35.64 8.97
N ILE A 78 15.26 -34.40 8.53
CA ILE A 78 16.13 -33.30 8.96
C ILE A 78 15.95 -33.03 10.46
N PHE A 79 14.71 -33.03 10.93
CA PHE A 79 14.39 -32.78 12.34
C PHE A 79 14.90 -33.90 13.27
N GLU A 80 14.80 -35.15 12.86
CA GLU A 80 15.39 -36.29 13.60
C GLU A 80 16.91 -36.13 13.80
N ARG A 81 17.63 -35.66 12.76
CA ARG A 81 19.05 -35.36 12.87
C ARG A 81 19.32 -34.24 13.87
N CYS A 82 18.48 -33.20 13.92
CA CYS A 82 18.57 -32.16 14.92
C CYS A 82 18.39 -32.69 16.33
N LEU A 83 17.37 -33.57 16.56
CA LEU A 83 17.10 -34.16 17.86
C LEU A 83 18.24 -35.10 18.32
N LEU A 84 18.85 -35.84 17.40
CA LEU A 84 20.00 -36.73 17.71
C LEU A 84 21.23 -35.92 18.15
N ALA A 85 21.43 -34.71 17.63
CA ALA A 85 22.51 -33.83 18.02
C ALA A 85 22.38 -33.25 19.44
N LYS A 86 21.15 -33.20 20.00
CA LYS A 86 20.76 -32.68 21.32
C LYS A 86 21.08 -31.22 21.55
N THR A 87 22.26 -30.78 21.17
CA THR A 87 22.75 -29.39 21.40
C THR A 87 22.92 -28.64 20.10
N ALA A 88 22.59 -27.36 20.13
CA ALA A 88 22.88 -26.38 19.09
C ALA A 88 24.17 -25.62 19.43
N LYS A 89 24.94 -25.23 18.41
CA LYS A 89 26.19 -24.48 18.54
C LYS A 89 26.08 -23.14 17.82
N VAL A 90 26.45 -22.06 18.49
CA VAL A 90 26.55 -20.73 17.88
C VAL A 90 27.77 -20.70 16.95
N ILE A 91 27.53 -20.57 15.65
CA ILE A 91 28.58 -20.54 14.63
C ILE A 91 28.93 -19.12 14.19
N LYS A 92 28.00 -18.19 14.35
CA LYS A 92 28.21 -16.79 14.00
C LYS A 92 27.41 -15.88 14.91
N MET A 93 28.04 -14.79 15.34
CA MET A 93 27.42 -13.66 15.99
C MET A 93 28.01 -12.38 15.39
N ALA A 94 27.16 -11.55 14.86
CA ALA A 94 27.59 -10.28 14.27
C ALA A 94 26.69 -9.14 14.75
N LYS A 95 27.34 -8.10 15.29
CA LYS A 95 26.71 -6.83 15.60
C LYS A 95 27.14 -5.81 14.57
N LYS A 96 26.17 -5.12 13.97
CA LYS A 96 26.44 -4.13 12.91
C LYS A 96 25.65 -2.87 13.18
N PRO A 97 26.30 -1.69 13.12
CA PRO A 97 25.57 -0.44 13.14
C PRO A 97 24.66 -0.40 11.92
N THR A 98 23.43 -0.03 12.14
CA THR A 98 22.41 0.09 11.10
C THR A 98 21.68 1.42 11.23
N LYS A 99 21.14 1.91 10.12
CA LYS A 99 20.37 3.15 10.06
C LYS A 99 19.05 2.89 9.36
N LYS A 100 18.03 3.54 9.85
CA LYS A 100 16.80 3.69 9.10
C LYS A 100 16.76 5.09 8.53
N TRP A 101 16.80 5.17 7.20
CA TRP A 101 16.85 6.43 6.47
C TRP A 101 15.59 7.26 6.73
N LYS A 102 15.78 8.54 7.01
CA LYS A 102 14.70 9.52 7.02
C LYS A 102 13.98 9.55 5.67
N PRO A 103 12.70 9.92 5.63
CA PRO A 103 11.93 9.93 4.39
C PRO A 103 12.50 10.93 3.37
N LEU A 104 12.24 10.69 2.09
CA LEU A 104 12.45 11.67 1.03
C LEU A 104 11.40 12.77 1.12
N PRO A 105 11.69 13.96 0.56
CA PRO A 105 10.68 15.00 0.37
C PRO A 105 9.42 14.48 -0.30
N LEU A 106 8.28 15.07 0.00
CA LEU A 106 6.96 14.54 -0.32
C LEU A 106 6.55 14.89 -1.75
N THR A 107 6.28 13.87 -2.56
CA THR A 107 5.66 13.99 -3.89
C THR A 107 4.16 13.76 -3.80
N THR A 108 3.42 14.07 -4.86
CA THR A 108 1.98 13.82 -4.97
C THR A 108 1.64 12.34 -4.85
N VAL A 109 2.39 11.46 -5.52
CA VAL A 109 2.20 10.01 -5.46
C VAL A 109 2.36 9.50 -4.03
N GLU A 110 3.41 9.94 -3.33
CA GLU A 110 3.63 9.57 -1.94
C GLU A 110 2.55 10.14 -1.01
N LEU A 111 2.05 11.35 -1.24
CA LEU A 111 0.94 11.92 -0.50
C LEU A 111 -0.33 11.08 -0.66
N GLN A 112 -0.70 10.70 -1.88
CA GLN A 112 -1.86 9.86 -2.16
C GLN A 112 -1.74 8.48 -1.50
N LYS A 113 -0.62 7.78 -1.67
CA LYS A 113 -0.34 6.47 -1.08
C LYS A 113 -0.43 6.48 0.45
N ASN A 114 0.25 7.46 1.07
CA ASN A 114 0.29 7.56 2.52
C ASN A 114 -1.03 8.10 3.09
N GLY A 115 -1.72 8.98 2.38
CA GLY A 115 -3.05 9.45 2.74
C GLY A 115 -4.06 8.32 2.81
N SER A 116 -4.08 7.44 1.83
CA SER A 116 -4.92 6.24 1.85
C SER A 116 -4.49 5.26 2.97
N ARG A 117 -3.18 5.03 3.13
CA ARG A 117 -2.64 4.09 4.11
C ARG A 117 -2.85 4.53 5.56
N PHE A 118 -2.52 5.77 5.88
CA PHE A 118 -2.45 6.26 7.26
C PHE A 118 -3.61 7.16 7.65
N LEU A 119 -4.11 7.97 6.71
CA LEU A 119 -5.19 8.90 6.97
C LEU A 119 -6.57 8.30 6.66
N ARG A 120 -6.63 7.10 6.07
CA ARG A 120 -7.89 6.41 5.74
C ARG A 120 -8.81 7.28 4.88
N MET A 121 -8.24 7.97 3.93
CA MET A 121 -8.90 8.80 2.94
C MET A 121 -8.63 8.24 1.56
N THR A 122 -9.56 8.38 0.63
CA THR A 122 -9.29 8.05 -0.77
C THR A 122 -8.26 9.01 -1.37
N SER A 123 -7.53 8.59 -2.38
CA SER A 123 -6.56 9.46 -3.07
C SER A 123 -7.20 10.73 -3.60
N GLN A 124 -8.44 10.66 -4.08
CA GLN A 124 -9.21 11.80 -4.55
C GLN A 124 -9.53 12.78 -3.42
N GLU A 125 -9.97 12.27 -2.25
CA GLU A 125 -10.22 13.10 -1.07
C GLU A 125 -8.94 13.77 -0.57
N VAL A 126 -7.83 13.03 -0.54
CA VAL A 126 -6.51 13.55 -0.14
C VAL A 126 -6.10 14.70 -1.05
N MET A 127 -6.22 14.53 -2.36
CA MET A 127 -5.85 15.57 -3.33
C MET A 127 -6.74 16.80 -3.21
N LYS A 128 -8.05 16.63 -3.07
CA LYS A 128 -8.98 17.75 -2.86
C LYS A 128 -8.62 18.55 -1.62
N VAL A 129 -8.37 17.88 -0.50
CA VAL A 129 -7.99 18.55 0.76
C VAL A 129 -6.63 19.24 0.63
N ALA A 130 -5.67 18.63 -0.06
CA ALA A 130 -4.37 19.25 -0.30
C ALA A 130 -4.47 20.50 -1.18
N GLU A 131 -5.32 20.50 -2.20
CA GLU A 131 -5.61 21.67 -3.03
C GLU A 131 -6.30 22.80 -2.24
N ASP A 132 -7.23 22.45 -1.35
CA ASP A 132 -7.86 23.40 -0.44
C ASP A 132 -6.83 24.05 0.51
N LEU A 133 -5.90 23.26 1.07
CA LEU A 133 -4.81 23.75 1.92
C LEU A 133 -3.84 24.65 1.15
N TYR A 134 -3.52 24.31 -0.10
CA TYR A 134 -2.71 25.14 -0.99
C TYR A 134 -3.38 26.47 -1.30
N THR A 135 -4.65 26.46 -1.66
CA THR A 135 -5.43 27.67 -1.96
C THR A 135 -5.49 28.63 -0.76
N LYS A 136 -5.51 28.07 0.46
CA LYS A 136 -5.44 28.83 1.72
C LYS A 136 -4.02 29.30 2.08
N GLY A 137 -2.99 28.87 1.33
CA GLY A 137 -1.59 29.27 1.56
C GLY A 137 -0.89 28.53 2.70
N TRP A 138 -1.41 27.34 3.12
CA TRP A 138 -0.81 26.58 4.21
C TRP A 138 0.28 25.60 3.76
N ILE A 139 0.13 25.02 2.57
CA ILE A 139 1.13 24.12 1.98
C ILE A 139 1.52 24.59 0.58
N SER A 140 2.63 24.08 0.05
CA SER A 140 3.04 24.31 -1.33
C SER A 140 2.11 23.58 -2.31
N TYR A 141 2.24 23.86 -3.61
CA TYR A 141 1.45 23.23 -4.66
C TYR A 141 1.51 21.69 -4.57
N PRO A 142 0.36 20.99 -4.46
CA PRO A 142 0.33 19.58 -4.13
C PRO A 142 0.51 18.63 -5.34
N ARG A 143 0.66 19.17 -6.55
CA ARG A 143 0.91 18.37 -7.75
C ARG A 143 2.35 18.55 -8.20
N THR A 144 3.23 17.63 -7.81
CA THR A 144 4.65 17.65 -8.12
C THR A 144 5.24 16.23 -8.07
N GLU A 145 6.13 15.95 -9.00
CA GLU A 145 6.95 14.73 -9.00
C GLU A 145 8.29 14.95 -8.28
N THR A 146 8.58 16.19 -7.89
CA THR A 146 9.88 16.58 -7.30
C THR A 146 10.03 16.00 -5.89
N ASP A 147 11.14 15.29 -5.65
CA ASP A 147 11.52 14.67 -4.37
C ASP A 147 12.86 15.18 -3.83
N GLN A 148 13.26 16.39 -4.24
CA GLN A 148 14.45 17.10 -3.78
C GLN A 148 14.15 18.59 -3.63
N PHE A 149 14.70 19.21 -2.59
CA PHE A 149 14.56 20.66 -2.38
C PHE A 149 15.66 21.41 -3.11
N ASP A 150 15.32 22.60 -3.63
CA ASP A 150 16.32 23.53 -4.15
C ASP A 150 17.28 23.95 -3.04
N ARG A 151 18.58 23.98 -3.34
CA ARG A 151 19.62 24.38 -2.38
C ARG A 151 19.52 25.85 -1.94
N GLY A 152 18.88 26.70 -2.73
CA GLY A 152 18.61 28.10 -2.41
C GLY A 152 17.42 28.31 -1.47
N MET A 153 16.65 27.27 -1.18
CA MET A 153 15.45 27.40 -0.35
C MET A 153 15.80 27.43 1.14
N ASP A 154 15.32 28.43 1.85
CA ASP A 154 15.50 28.56 3.31
C ASP A 154 14.54 27.63 4.08
N LEU A 155 14.95 26.36 4.19
CA LEU A 155 14.19 25.34 4.91
C LEU A 155 14.16 25.60 6.43
N ARG A 156 15.18 26.30 6.97
CA ARG A 156 15.23 26.63 8.41
C ARG A 156 14.13 27.63 8.77
N ALA A 157 13.88 28.63 7.93
CA ALA A 157 12.78 29.56 8.14
C ALA A 157 11.42 28.85 8.14
N LEU A 158 11.24 27.81 7.31
CA LEU A 158 10.02 27.00 7.31
C LEU A 158 9.89 26.14 8.56
N VAL A 159 10.97 25.55 9.05
CA VAL A 159 11.01 24.82 10.35
C VAL A 159 10.66 25.77 11.50
N ALA A 160 11.25 26.99 11.52
CA ALA A 160 11.00 27.97 12.57
C ALA A 160 9.51 28.34 12.70
N ARG A 161 8.77 28.42 11.58
CA ARG A 161 7.32 28.69 11.61
C ARG A 161 6.54 27.60 12.33
N GLN A 162 7.04 26.36 12.38
CA GLN A 162 6.35 25.21 12.97
C GLN A 162 6.62 25.03 14.47
N THR A 163 7.48 25.85 15.08
CA THR A 163 7.81 25.77 16.52
C THR A 163 6.64 26.11 17.45
N GLN A 164 5.61 26.77 16.91
CA GLN A 164 4.46 27.26 17.69
C GLN A 164 3.44 26.14 18.00
N ASP A 165 3.52 24.99 17.36
CA ASP A 165 2.54 23.93 17.50
C ASP A 165 2.80 23.07 18.75
N ASN A 166 1.72 22.66 19.43
CA ASN A 166 1.82 21.84 20.66
C ASN A 166 2.23 20.39 20.38
N ALA A 167 1.98 19.85 19.18
CA ALA A 167 2.20 18.44 18.86
C ALA A 167 3.58 18.16 18.26
N TRP A 168 4.17 19.11 17.55
CA TRP A 168 5.49 18.96 16.90
C TRP A 168 6.43 20.14 17.14
N GLY A 169 5.97 21.22 17.79
CA GLY A 169 6.77 22.43 17.98
C GLY A 169 8.05 22.21 18.76
N GLN A 170 8.01 21.37 19.80
CA GLN A 170 9.22 21.01 20.56
C GLN A 170 10.26 20.31 19.67
N PHE A 171 9.81 19.43 18.77
CA PHE A 171 10.71 18.80 17.81
C PHE A 171 11.23 19.80 16.78
N ALA A 172 10.39 20.67 16.26
CA ALA A 172 10.81 21.75 15.35
C ALA A 172 11.85 22.67 16.02
N GLN A 173 11.66 23.01 17.31
CA GLN A 173 12.63 23.78 18.07
C GLN A 173 13.97 23.04 18.22
N SER A 174 13.97 21.73 18.49
CA SER A 174 15.21 20.94 18.58
C SER A 174 15.99 20.92 17.25
N LEU A 175 15.30 21.02 16.11
CA LEU A 175 15.95 21.18 14.80
C LEU A 175 16.62 22.56 14.69
N MET A 176 15.99 23.61 15.19
CA MET A 176 16.57 24.96 15.20
C MET A 176 17.78 25.06 16.12
N ASP A 177 17.78 24.34 17.24
CA ASP A 177 18.84 24.31 18.24
C ASP A 177 20.08 23.47 17.80
N GLY A 178 20.15 23.07 16.53
CA GLY A 178 21.32 22.39 15.94
C GLY A 178 21.03 21.01 15.38
N GLY A 179 19.83 20.44 15.59
CA GLY A 179 19.43 19.13 15.05
C GLY A 179 19.10 19.13 13.57
N PHE A 180 19.08 20.27 12.91
CA PHE A 180 18.73 20.40 11.50
C PHE A 180 19.77 19.74 10.59
N LYS A 181 19.30 18.86 9.70
CA LYS A 181 20.08 18.25 8.61
C LYS A 181 19.34 18.45 7.30
N GLN A 182 20.09 18.77 6.26
CA GLN A 182 19.51 18.88 4.91
C GLN A 182 18.74 17.61 4.55
N PRO A 183 17.55 17.75 3.96
CA PRO A 183 16.82 16.62 3.37
C PRO A 183 17.66 15.83 2.39
N ARG A 184 17.38 14.56 2.24
CA ARG A 184 18.01 13.75 1.19
C ARG A 184 17.42 14.14 -0.16
N ASP A 185 18.24 14.14 -1.20
CA ASP A 185 17.79 14.31 -2.56
C ASP A 185 17.28 12.97 -3.12
N GLY A 186 16.10 12.99 -3.72
CA GLY A 186 15.58 11.89 -4.52
C GLY A 186 16.14 11.93 -5.95
N ARG A 187 15.41 11.35 -6.88
CA ARG A 187 15.81 11.24 -8.29
C ARG A 187 15.00 12.13 -9.22
N ASN A 188 13.86 12.60 -8.77
CA ASN A 188 12.86 13.27 -9.58
C ASN A 188 12.89 14.77 -9.34
N ASN A 189 12.87 15.54 -10.42
CA ASN A 189 12.76 17.00 -10.37
C ASN A 189 12.03 17.48 -11.64
N ASP A 190 10.82 17.95 -11.49
CA ASP A 190 10.01 18.51 -12.58
C ASP A 190 10.46 19.91 -12.99
N LYS A 191 11.40 20.51 -12.24
CA LYS A 191 11.96 21.86 -12.44
C LYS A 191 10.93 23.00 -12.38
N ALA A 192 9.70 22.68 -12.04
CA ALA A 192 8.60 23.64 -11.97
C ALA A 192 8.14 23.88 -10.53
N HIS A 193 8.08 22.83 -9.73
CA HIS A 193 7.53 22.90 -8.38
C HIS A 193 8.45 22.22 -7.36
N PRO A 194 8.56 22.79 -6.13
CA PRO A 194 9.24 22.12 -5.04
C PRO A 194 8.42 20.92 -4.54
N PRO A 195 9.01 20.02 -3.72
CA PRO A 195 8.27 19.00 -2.98
C PRO A 195 7.16 19.62 -2.12
N ILE A 196 6.14 18.83 -1.81
CA ILE A 196 5.05 19.28 -0.94
C ILE A 196 5.59 19.52 0.48
N HIS A 197 5.39 20.73 0.99
CA HIS A 197 5.88 21.16 2.31
C HIS A 197 4.97 22.23 2.91
N PRO A 198 5.00 22.46 4.24
CA PRO A 198 4.27 23.54 4.87
C PRO A 198 4.91 24.88 4.50
N VAL A 199 4.10 25.83 4.05
CA VAL A 199 4.53 27.22 3.74
C VAL A 199 4.35 28.10 4.96
N ASN A 200 3.22 27.99 5.65
CA ASN A 200 2.89 28.75 6.84
C ASN A 200 2.41 27.84 7.97
N TYR A 201 2.48 28.34 9.20
CA TYR A 201 1.84 27.72 10.34
C TYR A 201 0.36 28.08 10.40
N VAL A 202 -0.46 27.10 10.73
CA VAL A 202 -1.89 27.29 11.00
C VAL A 202 -2.29 26.50 12.25
N ALA A 203 -3.01 27.14 13.16
CA ALA A 203 -3.51 26.48 14.35
C ALA A 203 -4.59 25.45 13.97
N SER A 204 -4.58 24.33 14.65
CA SER A 204 -5.52 23.20 14.39
C SER A 204 -7.00 23.58 14.52
N THR A 205 -7.30 24.66 15.23
CA THR A 205 -8.67 25.22 15.40
C THR A 205 -9.21 25.88 14.13
N GLN A 206 -8.33 26.28 13.19
CA GLN A 206 -8.71 26.93 11.94
C GLN A 206 -8.90 25.94 10.78
N LEU A 207 -8.63 24.65 11.01
CA LEU A 207 -8.71 23.60 10.03
C LEU A 207 -9.88 22.67 10.32
N ASN A 208 -10.57 22.21 9.28
CA ASN A 208 -11.51 21.11 9.43
C ASN A 208 -10.75 19.79 9.72
N GLN A 209 -11.47 18.74 10.10
CA GLN A 209 -10.86 17.49 10.54
C GLN A 209 -9.97 16.83 9.46
N ASN A 210 -10.37 16.85 8.20
CA ASN A 210 -9.59 16.28 7.11
C ASN A 210 -8.38 17.15 6.77
N GLU A 211 -8.55 18.47 6.72
CA GLU A 211 -7.45 19.41 6.53
C GLU A 211 -6.39 19.28 7.62
N LYS A 212 -6.81 19.18 8.89
CA LYS A 212 -5.90 18.96 10.02
C LYS A 212 -5.06 17.71 9.82
N ARG A 213 -5.67 16.60 9.43
CA ARG A 213 -4.96 15.32 9.23
C ARG A 213 -3.95 15.39 8.09
N VAL A 214 -4.33 15.99 6.97
CA VAL A 214 -3.44 16.14 5.81
C VAL A 214 -2.32 17.14 6.12
N TYR A 215 -2.64 18.29 6.73
CA TYR A 215 -1.64 19.29 7.12
C TYR A 215 -0.63 18.72 8.12
N GLU A 216 -1.09 18.04 9.18
CA GLU A 216 -0.25 17.37 10.17
C GLU A 216 0.70 16.36 9.48
N PHE A 217 0.18 15.55 8.54
CA PHE A 217 0.99 14.60 7.79
C PHE A 217 2.10 15.31 6.99
N VAL A 218 1.77 16.37 6.27
CA VAL A 218 2.71 17.18 5.47
C VAL A 218 3.80 17.79 6.37
N VAL A 219 3.41 18.42 7.48
CA VAL A 219 4.35 19.02 8.44
C VAL A 219 5.28 17.97 9.04
N ARG A 220 4.73 16.86 9.56
CA ARG A 220 5.54 15.79 10.16
C ARG A 220 6.50 15.16 9.17
N ARG A 221 6.07 15.00 7.92
CA ARG A 221 6.95 14.52 6.83
C ARG A 221 8.09 15.49 6.55
N PHE A 222 7.79 16.78 6.47
CA PHE A 222 8.78 17.83 6.24
C PHE A 222 9.81 17.91 7.37
N LEU A 223 9.37 17.94 8.63
CA LEU A 223 10.27 17.96 9.79
C LEU A 223 11.13 16.68 9.85
N ALA A 224 10.57 15.54 9.52
CA ALA A 224 11.31 14.28 9.41
C ALA A 224 12.41 14.35 8.33
N CYS A 225 12.13 14.94 7.16
CA CYS A 225 13.13 15.16 6.11
C CYS A 225 14.28 16.04 6.60
N CYS A 226 14.00 17.01 7.47
CA CYS A 226 14.97 17.96 8.02
C CYS A 226 15.73 17.43 9.26
N SER A 227 15.47 16.21 9.71
CA SER A 227 16.10 15.57 10.87
C SER A 227 17.26 14.64 10.46
N GLU A 228 17.83 13.94 11.44
CA GLU A 228 18.79 12.86 11.24
C GLU A 228 18.07 11.51 11.00
N ASP A 229 18.81 10.57 10.38
CA ASP A 229 18.40 9.17 10.27
C ASP A 229 18.28 8.53 11.66
N ALA A 230 17.38 7.56 11.80
CA ALA A 230 17.36 6.75 13.00
C ALA A 230 18.57 5.80 13.00
N VAL A 231 19.19 5.65 14.17
CA VAL A 231 20.42 4.85 14.36
C VAL A 231 20.12 3.70 15.31
N GLY A 232 20.62 2.53 14.95
CA GLY A 232 20.49 1.32 15.76
C GLY A 232 21.62 0.36 15.52
N GLU A 233 21.59 -0.74 16.23
CA GLU A 233 22.49 -1.87 16.08
C GLU A 233 21.69 -3.12 15.75
N ALA A 234 21.98 -3.74 14.61
CA ALA A 234 21.43 -5.03 14.23
C ALA A 234 22.35 -6.13 14.77
N THR A 235 21.73 -7.12 15.42
CA THR A 235 22.43 -8.32 15.91
C THR A 235 21.92 -9.53 15.15
N ASP A 236 22.83 -10.24 14.49
CA ASP A 236 22.56 -11.47 13.76
C ASP A 236 23.25 -12.63 14.46
N ILE A 237 22.52 -13.68 14.81
CA ILE A 237 23.02 -14.90 15.42
C ILE A 237 22.68 -16.06 14.48
N GLU A 238 23.67 -16.88 14.18
CA GLU A 238 23.49 -18.12 13.40
C GLU A 238 23.95 -19.32 14.24
N ILE A 239 23.12 -20.35 14.28
CA ILE A 239 23.40 -21.60 15.00
C ILE A 239 23.40 -22.78 14.06
N ASP A 240 24.21 -23.77 14.35
CA ASP A 240 24.17 -25.12 13.77
C ASP A 240 23.51 -26.07 14.77
N TYR A 241 22.45 -26.74 14.33
CA TYR A 241 21.76 -27.75 15.11
C TYR A 241 21.57 -29.01 14.27
N GLY A 242 22.42 -30.01 14.50
CA GLY A 242 22.39 -31.28 13.75
C GLY A 242 22.74 -31.16 12.26
N GLY A 243 23.58 -30.19 11.89
CA GLY A 243 23.95 -29.87 10.49
C GLY A 243 22.94 -29.02 9.75
N GLU A 244 21.91 -28.51 10.46
CA GLU A 244 20.98 -27.51 9.93
C GLU A 244 21.21 -26.15 10.57
N PHE A 245 21.03 -25.11 9.77
CA PHE A 245 21.32 -23.75 10.19
C PHE A 245 20.04 -22.98 10.52
N PHE A 246 20.10 -22.25 11.63
CA PHE A 246 19.02 -21.38 12.08
C PHE A 246 19.60 -20.00 12.41
N HIS A 247 18.79 -18.97 12.23
CA HIS A 247 19.20 -17.60 12.49
C HIS A 247 18.19 -16.85 13.36
N ALA A 248 18.69 -15.98 14.21
CA ALA A 248 17.90 -15.01 14.95
C ALA A 248 18.41 -13.61 14.62
N HIS A 249 17.47 -12.68 14.42
CA HIS A 249 17.75 -11.28 14.14
C HIS A 249 17.14 -10.40 15.21
N GLY A 250 17.91 -9.47 15.74
CA GLY A 250 17.49 -8.46 16.70
C GLY A 250 17.89 -7.08 16.27
N LEU A 251 17.20 -6.08 16.78
CA LEU A 251 17.49 -4.66 16.53
C LEU A 251 17.40 -3.90 17.86
N THR A 252 18.46 -3.21 18.21
CA THR A 252 18.48 -2.24 19.30
C THR A 252 18.48 -0.84 18.72
N VAL A 253 17.44 -0.06 18.99
CA VAL A 253 17.34 1.33 18.53
C VAL A 253 18.10 2.21 19.51
N ILE A 254 19.18 2.84 19.04
CA ILE A 254 20.05 3.72 19.83
C ILE A 254 19.49 5.14 19.83
N ALA A 255 19.15 5.67 18.66
CA ALA A 255 18.60 7.00 18.51
C ALA A 255 17.42 7.00 17.52
N ARG A 256 16.26 7.43 17.98
CA ARG A 256 15.03 7.46 17.17
C ARG A 256 15.02 8.59 16.14
N ASN A 257 15.60 9.74 16.48
CA ASN A 257 15.72 10.93 15.61
C ASN A 257 14.40 11.27 14.92
N TYR A 258 14.32 11.21 13.57
CA TYR A 258 13.10 11.56 12.82
C TYR A 258 11.85 10.74 13.22
N LEU A 259 12.02 9.53 13.76
CA LEU A 259 10.91 8.70 14.22
C LEU A 259 10.14 9.32 15.40
N ASN A 260 10.71 10.32 16.09
CA ASN A 260 10.02 11.01 17.16
C ASN A 260 8.91 11.94 16.65
N VAL A 261 9.06 12.48 15.44
CA VAL A 261 8.06 13.35 14.83
C VAL A 261 7.21 12.64 13.78
N TYR A 262 7.68 11.51 13.24
CA TYR A 262 7.04 10.79 12.14
C TYR A 262 6.50 9.42 12.57
N PRO A 263 5.32 9.36 13.23
CA PRO A 263 4.76 8.14 13.80
C PRO A 263 4.28 7.12 12.75
N TYR A 264 4.22 7.52 11.50
CA TYR A 264 3.80 6.68 10.37
C TYR A 264 4.85 5.62 10.01
N ASP A 265 6.07 5.77 10.49
CA ASP A 265 7.19 4.86 10.27
C ASP A 265 7.57 4.18 11.59
N LYS A 266 7.66 2.84 11.58
CA LYS A 266 7.99 2.05 12.75
C LYS A 266 9.34 1.36 12.53
N TRP A 267 10.17 1.38 13.56
CA TRP A 267 11.44 0.68 13.57
C TRP A 267 11.65 0.03 14.93
N VAL A 268 11.22 -1.20 15.03
CA VAL A 268 11.23 -1.98 16.27
C VAL A 268 11.76 -3.38 15.97
N SER A 269 12.41 -4.00 16.94
CA SER A 269 12.82 -5.40 16.83
C SER A 269 11.61 -6.31 16.92
N SER A 270 11.67 -7.46 16.25
CA SER A 270 10.70 -8.54 16.41
C SER A 270 10.94 -9.30 17.73
N GLN A 271 12.18 -9.28 18.22
CA GLN A 271 12.59 -9.93 19.46
C GLN A 271 13.82 -9.23 20.05
N GLU A 272 13.97 -9.34 21.36
CA GLU A 272 15.17 -8.97 22.09
C GLU A 272 16.15 -10.15 22.07
N LEU A 273 17.44 -9.87 21.90
CA LEU A 273 18.48 -10.90 21.87
C LEU A 273 19.44 -10.74 23.04
N PRO A 274 19.59 -11.77 23.91
CA PRO A 274 20.65 -11.82 24.90
C PRO A 274 22.01 -11.97 24.26
N GLN A 275 23.06 -11.85 25.04
CA GLN A 275 24.42 -11.97 24.50
C GLN A 275 24.80 -13.45 24.36
N TYR A 276 25.13 -13.86 23.14
CA TYR A 276 25.73 -15.15 22.81
C TYR A 276 27.21 -14.98 22.46
N THR A 277 27.97 -16.07 22.58
CA THR A 277 29.38 -16.12 22.15
C THR A 277 29.57 -17.15 21.06
N VAL A 278 30.42 -16.89 20.09
CA VAL A 278 30.74 -17.87 19.04
C VAL A 278 31.37 -19.10 19.67
N GLY A 279 30.89 -20.29 19.32
CA GLY A 279 31.30 -21.55 19.91
C GLY A 279 30.47 -21.99 21.12
N GLU A 280 29.62 -21.15 21.66
CA GLU A 280 28.68 -21.48 22.73
C GLU A 280 27.74 -22.59 22.29
N THR A 281 27.53 -23.59 23.14
CA THR A 281 26.61 -24.70 22.91
C THR A 281 25.48 -24.63 23.94
N PHE A 282 24.28 -24.91 23.49
CA PHE A 282 23.09 -24.97 24.35
C PHE A 282 22.11 -26.03 23.88
N GLU A 283 21.30 -26.52 24.77
CA GLU A 283 20.14 -27.36 24.44
C GLU A 283 18.95 -26.43 24.13
N PRO A 284 18.30 -26.54 22.96
CA PRO A 284 17.11 -25.77 22.67
C PRO A 284 15.99 -26.01 23.70
N THR A 285 15.38 -24.95 24.20
CA THR A 285 14.25 -25.05 25.11
C THR A 285 13.01 -25.61 24.39
N GLU A 286 12.87 -25.30 23.11
CA GLU A 286 11.83 -25.79 22.24
C GLU A 286 12.41 -26.12 20.86
N ALA A 287 12.15 -27.32 20.37
CA ALA A 287 12.44 -27.72 19.00
C ALA A 287 11.26 -28.55 18.49
N ASN A 288 10.52 -28.01 17.53
CA ASN A 288 9.30 -28.63 17.00
C ASN A 288 9.20 -28.45 15.48
N THR A 289 8.52 -29.39 14.85
CA THR A 289 8.05 -29.24 13.47
C THR A 289 6.67 -28.60 13.46
N HIS A 290 6.47 -27.70 12.55
CA HIS A 290 5.19 -27.03 12.33
C HIS A 290 4.76 -27.19 10.87
N ASP A 291 3.48 -27.17 10.64
CA ASP A 291 2.87 -27.12 9.32
C ASP A 291 2.19 -25.77 9.06
N GLY A 292 1.98 -25.47 7.82
CA GLY A 292 1.26 -24.30 7.34
C GLY A 292 0.72 -24.55 5.95
N GLN A 293 -0.03 -23.59 5.46
CA GLN A 293 -0.48 -23.56 4.07
C GLN A 293 -0.14 -22.22 3.44
N THR A 294 0.26 -22.24 2.18
CA THR A 294 0.41 -21.01 1.40
C THR A 294 -0.95 -20.32 1.30
N SER A 295 -0.97 -19.01 1.28
CA SER A 295 -2.19 -18.21 1.21
C SER A 295 -2.23 -17.34 -0.04
N ALA A 296 -3.42 -17.15 -0.59
CA ALA A 296 -3.62 -16.23 -1.68
C ALA A 296 -3.12 -14.82 -1.31
N PRO A 297 -2.59 -14.04 -2.27
CA PRO A 297 -2.30 -12.64 -2.04
C PRO A 297 -3.59 -11.90 -1.70
N ALA A 298 -3.51 -10.83 -0.91
CA ALA A 298 -4.66 -9.97 -0.66
C ALA A 298 -5.09 -9.25 -1.96
N TYR A 299 -6.36 -8.84 -2.05
CA TYR A 299 -6.83 -7.94 -3.11
C TYR A 299 -6.05 -6.63 -3.09
N LEU A 300 -5.96 -5.95 -4.25
CA LEU A 300 -5.23 -4.69 -4.35
C LEU A 300 -5.89 -3.63 -3.48
N THR A 301 -5.07 -3.02 -2.65
CA THR A 301 -5.45 -1.80 -1.93
C THR A 301 -5.14 -0.57 -2.78
N GLU A 302 -5.77 0.57 -2.48
CA GLU A 302 -5.53 1.81 -3.22
C GLU A 302 -4.05 2.23 -3.24
N PRO A 303 -3.28 2.19 -2.12
CA PRO A 303 -1.84 2.48 -2.16
C PRO A 303 -1.03 1.53 -3.04
N GLU A 304 -1.40 0.24 -3.11
CA GLU A 304 -0.76 -0.73 -3.99
C GLU A 304 -1.07 -0.49 -5.45
N LEU A 305 -2.33 -0.13 -5.76
CA LEU A 305 -2.74 0.22 -7.11
C LEU A 305 -2.02 1.48 -7.61
N ILE A 306 -1.93 2.53 -6.79
CA ILE A 306 -1.18 3.74 -7.11
C ILE A 306 0.30 3.41 -7.36
N ALA A 307 0.91 2.55 -6.53
CA ALA A 307 2.30 2.13 -6.72
C ALA A 307 2.52 1.35 -8.03
N LEU A 308 1.56 0.51 -8.44
CA LEU A 308 1.61 -0.19 -9.72
C LEU A 308 1.44 0.76 -10.90
N MET A 309 0.53 1.73 -10.79
CA MET A 309 0.33 2.76 -11.81
C MET A 309 1.60 3.60 -12.00
N ASP A 310 2.19 4.09 -10.92
CA ASP A 310 3.43 4.85 -10.91
C ASP A 310 4.60 4.07 -11.54
N ALA A 311 4.84 2.86 -11.08
CA ALA A 311 5.92 2.00 -11.60
C ALA A 311 5.81 1.67 -13.10
N ASN A 312 4.59 1.75 -13.65
CA ASN A 312 4.31 1.46 -15.06
C ASN A 312 3.98 2.72 -15.89
N GLY A 313 4.08 3.92 -15.32
CA GLY A 313 3.80 5.17 -16.02
C GLY A 313 2.33 5.33 -16.43
N ILE A 314 1.41 4.78 -15.66
CA ILE A 314 -0.03 4.90 -15.88
C ILE A 314 -0.60 6.08 -15.13
N GLY A 315 -0.87 7.14 -15.86
CA GLY A 315 -1.25 8.43 -15.27
C GLY A 315 -0.02 9.26 -14.88
N THR A 316 -0.27 10.52 -14.57
CA THR A 316 0.70 11.43 -13.98
C THR A 316 0.32 11.65 -12.51
N ASP A 317 1.15 12.35 -11.76
CA ASP A 317 0.85 12.81 -10.40
C ASP A 317 -0.55 13.45 -10.30
N ALA A 318 -0.95 14.22 -11.32
CA ALA A 318 -2.23 14.91 -11.37
C ALA A 318 -3.44 13.99 -11.63
N THR A 319 -3.26 12.83 -12.29
CA THR A 319 -4.38 12.08 -12.90
C THR A 319 -4.60 10.68 -12.34
N MET A 320 -3.68 10.14 -11.54
CA MET A 320 -3.82 8.76 -11.00
C MET A 320 -5.10 8.61 -10.16
N ALA A 321 -5.36 9.54 -9.24
CA ALA A 321 -6.58 9.53 -8.42
C ALA A 321 -7.85 9.60 -9.28
N GLU A 322 -7.83 10.40 -10.35
CA GLU A 322 -8.95 10.52 -11.29
C GLU A 322 -9.21 9.23 -12.06
N HIS A 323 -8.16 8.52 -12.47
CA HIS A 323 -8.30 7.23 -13.16
C HIS A 323 -8.88 6.15 -12.23
N ILE A 324 -8.45 6.12 -10.97
CA ILE A 324 -8.99 5.21 -9.95
C ILE A 324 -10.47 5.54 -9.68
N ALA A 325 -10.82 6.81 -9.51
CA ALA A 325 -12.21 7.22 -9.35
C ALA A 325 -13.06 6.88 -10.58
N LYS A 326 -12.51 7.05 -11.78
CA LYS A 326 -13.23 6.81 -13.05
C LYS A 326 -13.58 5.34 -13.28
N VAL A 327 -12.68 4.40 -12.92
CA VAL A 327 -12.99 2.96 -13.04
C VAL A 327 -14.05 2.51 -12.03
N GLN A 328 -14.17 3.21 -10.90
CA GLN A 328 -15.24 2.99 -9.92
C GLN A 328 -16.56 3.62 -10.38
N GLU A 329 -16.55 4.88 -10.85
CA GLU A 329 -17.73 5.58 -11.38
C GLU A 329 -18.38 4.79 -12.55
N ARG A 330 -17.55 4.12 -13.35
CA ARG A 330 -18.02 3.26 -14.45
C ARG A 330 -18.44 1.86 -14.02
N GLU A 331 -18.42 1.60 -12.72
CA GLU A 331 -18.79 0.30 -12.14
C GLU A 331 -17.95 -0.87 -12.66
N TYR A 332 -16.71 -0.60 -13.14
CA TYR A 332 -15.76 -1.66 -13.51
C TYR A 332 -15.10 -2.31 -12.29
N VAL A 333 -15.01 -1.53 -11.21
CA VAL A 333 -14.37 -1.91 -9.95
C VAL A 333 -15.24 -1.44 -8.78
N ILE A 334 -15.35 -2.28 -7.76
CA ILE A 334 -16.00 -1.95 -6.49
C ILE A 334 -14.90 -1.80 -5.44
N ALA A 335 -14.95 -0.71 -4.68
CA ALA A 335 -14.11 -0.52 -3.51
C ALA A 335 -14.85 -1.00 -2.26
N ARG A 336 -14.18 -1.80 -1.41
CA ARG A 336 -14.71 -2.24 -0.11
C ARG A 336 -13.67 -2.10 0.99
N PRO A 337 -14.07 -1.97 2.26
CA PRO A 337 -13.13 -1.98 3.38
C PRO A 337 -12.34 -3.30 3.43
N LYS A 338 -11.04 -3.24 3.63
CA LYS A 338 -10.18 -4.41 3.78
C LYS A 338 -10.61 -5.25 4.99
N GLY A 339 -10.82 -6.55 4.77
CA GLY A 339 -11.24 -7.48 5.83
C GLY A 339 -12.75 -7.61 6.02
N GLY A 340 -13.56 -6.98 5.19
CA GLY A 340 -15.00 -7.23 5.13
C GLY A 340 -15.25 -8.63 4.54
N SER A 341 -15.72 -9.56 5.36
CA SER A 341 -16.18 -10.89 4.93
C SER A 341 -17.50 -10.72 4.12
N GLY A 342 -17.35 -10.57 2.82
CA GLY A 342 -18.44 -10.56 1.85
C GLY A 342 -17.91 -11.13 0.55
N ALA A 343 -18.13 -12.43 0.33
CA ALA A 343 -18.05 -12.98 -1.00
C ALA A 343 -19.03 -12.19 -1.91
N PRO A 344 -18.67 -11.90 -3.18
CA PRO A 344 -19.63 -11.34 -4.11
C PRO A 344 -20.83 -12.32 -4.18
N ALA A 345 -22.02 -11.82 -3.87
CA ALA A 345 -23.24 -12.57 -4.05
C ALA A 345 -23.35 -12.90 -5.55
N ASN A 346 -23.08 -14.15 -5.91
CA ASN A 346 -23.48 -14.69 -7.19
C ASN A 346 -25.03 -14.65 -7.20
N ASN A 347 -25.59 -13.71 -7.91
CA ASN A 347 -27.00 -13.73 -8.28
C ASN A 347 -27.21 -14.77 -9.38
N ASP A 348 -27.01 -16.06 -9.05
CA ASP A 348 -27.56 -17.15 -9.83
C ASP A 348 -29.02 -17.32 -9.40
N ASN A 349 -29.88 -16.74 -10.18
CA ASN A 349 -31.33 -16.90 -10.12
C ASN A 349 -31.71 -18.30 -10.65
N GLY A 350 -31.54 -19.31 -9.81
CA GLY A 350 -32.00 -20.68 -10.01
C GLY A 350 -33.19 -20.95 -9.11
N GLY A 351 -34.37 -20.94 -9.71
CA GLY A 351 -35.64 -21.18 -9.03
C GLY A 351 -35.70 -22.54 -8.31
N GLY A 352 -35.99 -22.51 -7.02
CA GLY A 352 -36.26 -23.67 -6.18
C GLY A 352 -37.39 -23.38 -5.20
N ARG A 353 -38.60 -23.74 -5.55
CA ARG A 353 -39.75 -23.74 -4.65
C ARG A 353 -39.56 -24.77 -3.53
N GLY A 354 -39.40 -24.31 -2.30
CA GLY A 354 -39.40 -25.13 -1.10
C GLY A 354 -40.40 -24.60 -0.07
N ARG A 355 -41.57 -25.24 0.05
CA ARG A 355 -42.55 -25.01 1.11
C ARG A 355 -41.99 -25.61 2.43
N GLY A 356 -41.91 -24.83 3.48
CA GLY A 356 -41.68 -25.29 4.83
C GLY A 356 -42.50 -24.50 5.84
N ARG A 357 -43.60 -25.11 6.34
CA ARG A 357 -44.42 -24.64 7.45
C ARG A 357 -43.69 -24.84 8.77
N GLY A 358 -43.69 -23.86 9.64
CA GLY A 358 -43.30 -24.00 11.04
C GLY A 358 -43.98 -22.94 11.91
N ARG A 359 -44.92 -23.39 12.74
CA ARG A 359 -45.76 -22.66 13.70
C ARG A 359 -45.00 -22.28 14.97
N GLY A 360 -45.42 -21.15 15.56
CA GLY A 360 -45.49 -21.02 17.03
C GLY A 360 -44.68 -19.89 17.62
N GLY A 361 -45.37 -18.90 18.17
CA GLY A 361 -45.47 -18.64 19.55
C GLY A 361 -45.45 -17.14 19.93
N ALA A 362 -46.54 -16.67 20.42
CA ALA A 362 -46.90 -15.29 20.78
C ALA A 362 -46.32 -14.77 22.10
N ARG A 363 -46.36 -13.44 22.22
CA ARG A 363 -46.60 -12.49 23.36
C ARG A 363 -45.48 -11.49 23.46
N GLY A 364 -45.66 -10.19 23.51
CA GLY A 364 -46.74 -9.31 23.89
C GLY A 364 -46.11 -8.12 24.60
N GLY A 365 -46.40 -6.89 24.22
CA GLY A 365 -45.93 -5.73 24.96
C GLY A 365 -46.11 -4.41 24.21
N ARG A 366 -47.18 -3.78 24.56
CA ARG A 366 -47.70 -2.43 24.31
C ARG A 366 -46.70 -1.28 24.36
N GLY A 367 -46.82 -0.31 23.45
CA GLY A 367 -47.20 1.03 23.82
C GLY A 367 -46.28 2.14 23.34
N GLY A 368 -46.80 3.08 22.56
CA GLY A 368 -46.19 4.40 22.43
C GLY A 368 -46.37 5.09 21.07
N ARG A 369 -47.39 5.91 21.03
CA ARG A 369 -47.82 6.85 19.96
C ARG A 369 -46.77 7.92 19.67
N GLY A 370 -46.69 8.35 18.40
CA GLY A 370 -46.70 9.80 18.10
C GLY A 370 -45.50 10.35 17.36
N GLY A 371 -45.75 10.95 16.19
CA GLY A 371 -45.00 12.12 15.77
C GLY A 371 -44.43 12.09 14.34
N ARG A 372 -45.23 12.49 13.40
CA ARG A 372 -45.01 13.33 12.19
C ARG A 372 -43.55 13.71 11.82
N GLY A 373 -43.23 13.42 10.57
CA GLY A 373 -42.74 14.36 9.55
C GLY A 373 -41.37 15.00 9.83
N GLY A 374 -40.38 14.65 9.04
CA GLY A 374 -39.11 15.38 9.02
C GLY A 374 -38.28 14.95 7.84
N ALA A 375 -38.00 15.92 6.99
CA ALA A 375 -37.21 15.85 5.77
C ALA A 375 -35.93 15.03 5.89
N ALA A 376 -35.59 14.31 4.85
CA ALA A 376 -34.32 13.64 4.66
C ALA A 376 -33.19 14.68 4.68
N ALA A 377 -32.54 14.81 5.83
CA ALA A 377 -31.26 15.46 5.92
C ALA A 377 -30.21 14.44 5.44
N GLN A 378 -29.55 14.75 4.35
CA GLN A 378 -28.31 14.10 3.95
C GLN A 378 -27.27 14.39 5.03
N ASN A 379 -27.10 13.44 5.93
CA ASN A 379 -26.06 13.48 6.95
C ASN A 379 -24.76 13.01 6.30
N GLY A 380 -23.91 13.94 5.94
CA GLY A 380 -22.50 13.71 5.64
C GLY A 380 -21.78 13.21 6.89
N GLY A 381 -21.97 11.95 7.22
CA GLY A 381 -21.22 11.26 8.27
C GLY A 381 -19.82 10.93 7.75
N GLY A 382 -18.80 11.71 8.13
CA GLY A 382 -17.38 11.40 7.95
C GLY A 382 -16.98 10.19 8.80
N GLY A 383 -17.45 9.01 8.42
CA GLY A 383 -16.95 7.73 8.94
C GLY A 383 -15.53 7.52 8.40
N THR A 384 -14.59 7.23 9.27
CA THR A 384 -13.22 6.82 8.92
C THR A 384 -13.31 5.60 8.00
N VAL A 385 -13.15 5.83 6.70
CA VAL A 385 -13.13 4.77 5.70
C VAL A 385 -11.87 3.94 5.96
N GLY A 386 -12.00 2.63 6.23
CA GLY A 386 -10.84 1.73 6.37
C GLY A 386 -10.03 1.72 5.07
N ILE A 387 -8.83 1.11 5.09
CA ILE A 387 -8.09 0.88 3.84
C ILE A 387 -9.02 0.15 2.89
N GLN A 388 -9.24 0.72 1.70
CA GLN A 388 -10.08 0.12 0.68
C GLN A 388 -9.29 -0.90 -0.13
N GLU A 389 -9.95 -1.99 -0.49
CA GLU A 389 -9.46 -2.97 -1.46
C GLU A 389 -10.40 -2.99 -2.68
N PHE A 390 -9.83 -3.25 -3.84
CA PHE A 390 -10.52 -3.21 -5.12
C PHE A 390 -10.86 -4.60 -5.64
N ILE A 391 -12.12 -4.78 -6.04
CA ILE A 391 -12.62 -6.01 -6.65
C ILE A 391 -13.26 -5.64 -7.98
N PRO A 392 -12.90 -6.33 -9.08
CA PRO A 392 -13.54 -6.07 -10.35
C PRO A 392 -14.98 -6.61 -10.34
N THR A 393 -15.87 -5.91 -11.02
CA THR A 393 -17.21 -6.40 -11.33
C THR A 393 -17.16 -7.44 -12.47
N THR A 394 -18.27 -8.14 -12.70
CA THR A 394 -18.39 -9.03 -13.86
C THR A 394 -18.13 -8.30 -15.17
N LEU A 395 -18.62 -7.05 -15.29
CA LEU A 395 -18.33 -6.19 -16.45
C LEU A 395 -16.85 -5.89 -16.56
N GLY A 396 -16.18 -5.55 -15.45
CA GLY A 396 -14.73 -5.26 -15.44
C GLY A 396 -13.91 -6.45 -15.89
N VAL A 397 -14.23 -7.67 -15.42
CA VAL A 397 -13.55 -8.90 -15.85
C VAL A 397 -13.78 -9.16 -17.34
N ALA A 398 -15.05 -9.12 -17.78
CA ALA A 398 -15.40 -9.38 -19.19
C ALA A 398 -14.74 -8.39 -20.17
N LEU A 399 -14.59 -7.12 -19.76
CA LEU A 399 -13.87 -6.13 -20.56
C LEU A 399 -12.39 -6.50 -20.76
N ILE A 400 -11.69 -6.90 -19.72
CA ILE A 400 -10.27 -7.28 -19.81
C ILE A 400 -10.11 -8.57 -20.61
N GLU A 401 -10.91 -9.60 -20.35
CA GLU A 401 -10.92 -10.85 -21.12
C GLU A 401 -11.24 -10.59 -22.60
N GLY A 402 -12.21 -9.72 -22.88
CA GLY A 402 -12.55 -9.32 -24.24
C GLY A 402 -11.36 -8.66 -24.97
N TYR A 403 -10.63 -7.75 -24.29
CA TYR A 403 -9.44 -7.14 -24.87
C TYR A 403 -8.27 -8.12 -25.04
N ASP A 404 -8.09 -9.04 -24.12
CA ASP A 404 -7.04 -10.06 -24.20
C ASP A 404 -7.33 -11.08 -25.34
N ASN A 405 -8.61 -11.34 -25.63
CA ASN A 405 -9.05 -12.30 -26.66
C ASN A 405 -9.15 -11.71 -28.08
N VAL A 406 -9.06 -10.41 -28.26
CA VAL A 406 -9.13 -9.77 -29.61
C VAL A 406 -7.91 -10.11 -30.49
N GLY A 407 -6.90 -10.83 -29.95
CA GLY A 407 -5.76 -11.32 -30.74
C GLY A 407 -4.75 -10.23 -31.13
N ILE A 408 -4.76 -9.11 -30.44
CA ILE A 408 -3.71 -8.08 -30.56
C ILE A 408 -2.48 -8.64 -29.82
N GLU A 409 -1.32 -8.72 -30.48
CA GLU A 409 -0.06 -9.21 -29.89
C GLU A 409 0.25 -8.54 -28.55
N THR A 410 -0.33 -7.35 -28.34
CA THR A 410 -0.19 -6.55 -27.13
C THR A 410 -1.55 -6.05 -26.69
N SER A 411 -2.13 -6.71 -25.68
CA SER A 411 -3.44 -6.31 -25.16
C SER A 411 -3.45 -4.85 -24.70
N LEU A 412 -4.49 -4.12 -25.10
CA LEU A 412 -4.74 -2.73 -24.69
C LEU A 412 -5.01 -2.59 -23.18
N SER A 413 -5.21 -3.70 -22.47
CA SER A 413 -5.36 -3.76 -21.01
C SER A 413 -4.01 -3.73 -20.28
N LYS A 414 -2.89 -4.00 -20.97
CA LYS A 414 -1.56 -4.08 -20.36
C LYS A 414 -0.84 -2.73 -20.37
N PRO A 415 -0.01 -2.44 -19.35
CA PRO A 415 0.58 -1.12 -19.14
C PRO A 415 1.70 -0.75 -20.13
N PHE A 416 2.29 -1.73 -20.83
CA PHE A 416 3.51 -1.50 -21.64
C PHE A 416 3.29 -0.51 -22.79
N LEU A 417 2.12 -0.50 -23.48
CA LEU A 417 1.82 0.46 -24.53
C LEU A 417 1.90 1.91 -24.03
N ARG A 418 1.41 2.16 -22.81
CA ARG A 418 1.49 3.49 -22.22
C ARG A 418 2.93 3.84 -21.84
N LYS A 419 3.71 2.87 -21.37
CA LYS A 419 5.12 3.05 -21.06
C LYS A 419 5.96 3.41 -22.28
N GLU A 420 5.68 2.78 -23.43
CA GLU A 420 6.34 3.12 -24.71
C GLU A 420 5.99 4.54 -25.17
N VAL A 421 4.72 4.95 -25.04
CA VAL A 421 4.29 6.32 -25.37
C VAL A 421 4.97 7.35 -24.46
N GLY A 422 5.13 7.04 -23.17
CA GLY A 422 5.83 7.88 -22.20
C GLY A 422 7.34 7.99 -22.50
N ALA A 423 7.98 6.90 -22.86
CA ALA A 423 9.41 6.89 -23.24
C ALA A 423 9.67 7.69 -24.52
N CYS A 424 8.76 7.66 -25.49
CA CYS A 424 8.86 8.41 -26.75
C CYS A 424 8.73 9.94 -26.56
N SER A 425 8.02 10.38 -25.53
CA SER A 425 7.90 11.81 -25.16
C SER A 425 9.24 12.42 -24.72
N CYS A 426 10.15 11.59 -24.16
CA CYS A 426 11.50 12.03 -23.77
C CYS A 426 12.42 12.30 -24.99
N CYS A 427 12.05 11.86 -26.20
CA CYS A 427 12.82 12.07 -27.44
C CYS A 427 12.45 13.35 -28.20
N GLY A 428 11.74 14.31 -27.59
CA GLY A 428 11.47 15.63 -28.18
C GLY A 428 10.37 15.67 -29.24
N VAL A 429 9.65 14.57 -29.47
CA VAL A 429 8.49 14.53 -30.38
C VAL A 429 7.24 14.70 -29.54
N GLY A 430 6.48 15.77 -29.74
CA GLY A 430 5.31 16.12 -28.93
C GLY A 430 4.34 14.94 -28.73
N ALA A 431 3.88 14.75 -27.50
CA ALA A 431 3.07 13.62 -27.02
C ALA A 431 1.86 13.26 -27.92
N GLY A 432 1.26 14.24 -28.58
CA GLY A 432 0.15 14.04 -29.52
C GLY A 432 0.52 13.31 -30.82
N ARG A 433 1.75 13.47 -31.31
CA ARG A 433 2.22 12.75 -32.52
C ARG A 433 2.61 11.32 -32.21
N CYS A 434 3.21 11.05 -31.05
CA CYS A 434 3.56 9.69 -30.63
C CYS A 434 2.33 8.81 -30.35
N GLN A 435 1.28 9.38 -29.72
CA GLN A 435 0.02 8.65 -29.53
C GLN A 435 -0.63 8.28 -30.86
N ASN A 436 -0.65 9.21 -31.81
CA ASN A 436 -1.19 8.96 -33.14
C ASN A 436 -0.29 8.02 -33.94
N GLN A 437 1.02 8.03 -33.78
CA GLN A 437 1.98 7.19 -34.48
C GLN A 437 2.03 5.76 -33.92
N ALA A 438 1.95 5.59 -32.57
CA ALA A 438 1.83 4.28 -31.96
C ALA A 438 0.46 3.63 -32.28
N LEU A 439 -0.63 4.41 -32.26
CA LEU A 439 -1.94 3.98 -32.72
C LEU A 439 -1.97 3.75 -34.26
N ALA A 440 -1.35 4.60 -35.05
CA ALA A 440 -1.25 4.43 -36.50
C ALA A 440 -0.38 3.21 -36.88
N ASN A 441 0.77 3.00 -36.25
CA ASN A 441 1.61 1.83 -36.46
C ASN A 441 0.89 0.53 -36.01
N THR A 442 0.06 0.58 -35.00
CA THR A 442 -0.79 -0.53 -34.56
C THR A 442 -1.93 -0.74 -35.57
N LEU A 443 -2.57 0.34 -36.07
CA LEU A 443 -3.64 0.29 -37.08
C LEU A 443 -3.13 -0.08 -38.46
N ASP A 444 -1.92 0.35 -38.86
CA ASP A 444 -1.31 -0.02 -40.16
C ASP A 444 -0.89 -1.50 -40.18
N ARG A 445 -0.47 -2.08 -39.07
CA ARG A 445 -0.31 -3.54 -38.93
C ARG A 445 -1.63 -4.32 -39.04
N TRP A 446 -2.76 -3.66 -38.85
CA TRP A 446 -4.11 -4.24 -39.02
C TRP A 446 -4.57 -4.26 -40.50
N LYS A 447 -4.04 -3.39 -41.33
CA LYS A 447 -4.43 -3.32 -42.77
C LYS A 447 -3.76 -4.36 -43.64
N PHE A 448 -2.75 -5.08 -43.16
CA PHE A 448 -1.97 -6.05 -43.89
C PHE A 448 -2.12 -7.51 -43.40
N ARG A 449 -3.21 -7.83 -42.67
CA ARG A 449 -3.61 -9.22 -42.39
C ARG A 449 -5.08 -9.49 -42.69
#